data_a57bccb9e12b802ce0847e4596a6c69c
#
_entry.id   a57bccb9e12b802ce0847e4596a6c69c
#
_cell.length_a   1.000
_cell.length_b   1.000
_cell.length_c   1.000
_cell.angle_alpha   90.00
_cell.angle_beta   90.00
_cell.angle_gamma   90.00
#
_symmetry.space_group_name_H-M   'P 1'
#
loop_
_entity.id
_entity.type
_entity.pdbx_description
1 polymer ?
#
loop_
_entity_poly.entity_id
_entity_poly.type
_entity_poly.pdbx_seq_one_letter_code
_entity_poly.pdbx_strand_id
1 'polypeptide(L)'
;MDDDIKIMMSPVQLTAALSDETVTEGESLSNRLYGGLNLALGTLELTGATALCIAPDPSGLTIAACVVVGVHSLDSIHAAANQVLTGRNTRTATFQLATATAKKLGADNKSAMNIGLMVDISVPTAFAFAAGAARVASVRFGKLKLAEHEAVKGIKAGGHTIAKHVNISEADLLARLARSPKTPLASSFVNIEQAERFISAGLKANRWKIIYWAAAKSESILELSWQSRTVVGYGFRQGSTTRLEAYAVRIVLHRKVFNGKPYYLLTSYPSF
;
A
#
# COMPACT_ATOMS: atom_id res chain seq x y z
N MET A 1 -61.11 26.01 31.39
CA MET A 1 -60.25 24.79 31.58
C MET A 1 -59.54 24.61 30.28
N ASP A 2 -58.31 25.16 30.19
CA ASP A 2 -57.42 24.90 29.05
C ASP A 2 -56.74 23.58 29.34
N ASP A 3 -57.17 22.52 28.65
CA ASP A 3 -56.43 21.26 28.62
C ASP A 3 -55.20 21.47 27.68
N ASP A 4 -54.08 21.79 28.29
CA ASP A 4 -52.77 21.79 27.62
C ASP A 4 -52.47 20.35 27.15
N ILE A 5 -52.72 20.08 25.89
CA ILE A 5 -52.31 18.81 25.24
C ILE A 5 -50.80 18.83 25.16
N LYS A 6 -50.13 18.18 26.12
CA LYS A 6 -48.70 17.91 26.07
C LYS A 6 -48.44 16.78 25.08
N ILE A 7 -48.06 17.11 23.89
CA ILE A 7 -47.58 16.13 22.91
C ILE A 7 -46.14 15.72 23.30
N MET A 8 -46.02 14.56 23.92
CA MET A 8 -44.71 13.95 24.20
C MET A 8 -44.19 13.28 22.93
N MET A 9 -43.39 14.00 22.17
CA MET A 9 -42.69 13.44 21.02
C MET A 9 -41.28 13.03 21.40
N SER A 10 -40.84 11.86 20.93
CA SER A 10 -39.40 11.50 21.01
C SER A 10 -38.55 12.47 20.18
N PRO A 11 -37.28 12.67 20.47
CA PRO A 11 -36.41 13.52 19.63
C PRO A 11 -36.43 13.13 18.16
N VAL A 12 -36.63 11.86 17.86
CA VAL A 12 -36.74 11.32 16.50
C VAL A 12 -38.06 11.76 15.83
N GLN A 13 -39.16 11.67 16.54
CA GLN A 13 -40.47 12.11 16.04
C GLN A 13 -40.52 13.64 15.84
N LEU A 14 -39.88 14.40 16.74
CA LEU A 14 -39.75 15.84 16.59
C LEU A 14 -38.93 16.21 15.35
N THR A 15 -37.78 15.49 15.14
CA THR A 15 -36.95 15.69 13.96
C THR A 15 -37.66 15.29 12.66
N ALA A 16 -38.47 14.22 12.69
CA ALA A 16 -39.28 13.77 11.56
C ALA A 16 -40.43 14.78 11.27
N ALA A 17 -41.06 15.34 12.29
CA ALA A 17 -42.12 16.35 12.14
C ALA A 17 -41.60 17.70 11.61
N LEU A 18 -40.37 18.06 11.94
CA LEU A 18 -39.71 19.29 11.47
C LEU A 18 -39.06 19.13 10.07
N SER A 19 -39.03 17.94 9.53
CA SER A 19 -38.52 17.64 8.20
C SER A 19 -39.60 16.90 7.43
N ASP A 20 -39.81 17.23 6.16
CA ASP A 20 -40.83 16.62 5.27
C ASP A 20 -40.68 15.08 5.06
N GLU A 21 -39.76 14.41 5.75
CA GLU A 21 -39.58 12.97 5.72
C GLU A 21 -40.06 12.31 7.01
N THR A 22 -41.10 11.48 6.91
CA THR A 22 -41.57 10.61 8.00
C THR A 22 -40.68 9.36 8.08
N VAL A 23 -39.98 9.19 9.19
CA VAL A 23 -39.16 7.99 9.47
C VAL A 23 -39.81 7.24 10.61
N THR A 24 -40.14 5.96 10.42
CA THR A 24 -40.68 5.10 11.48
C THR A 24 -39.62 4.80 12.54
N GLU A 25 -40.04 4.44 13.76
CA GLU A 25 -39.09 4.08 14.84
C GLU A 25 -38.18 2.91 14.44
N GLY A 26 -38.72 1.91 13.74
CA GLY A 26 -37.94 0.76 13.24
C GLY A 26 -36.93 1.17 12.20
N GLU A 27 -37.27 2.05 11.28
CA GLU A 27 -36.34 2.60 10.28
C GLU A 27 -35.28 3.46 10.96
N SER A 28 -35.62 4.27 11.95
CA SER A 28 -34.68 5.07 12.71
C SER A 28 -33.66 4.19 13.45
N LEU A 29 -34.10 3.12 14.10
CA LEU A 29 -33.21 2.18 14.77
C LEU A 29 -32.27 1.49 13.77
N SER A 30 -32.83 1.02 12.67
CA SER A 30 -32.05 0.41 11.58
C SER A 30 -30.98 1.38 11.03
N ASN A 31 -31.39 2.62 10.74
CA ASN A 31 -30.48 3.66 10.25
C ASN A 31 -29.36 3.96 11.26
N ARG A 32 -29.66 4.02 12.56
CA ARG A 32 -28.65 4.22 13.62
C ARG A 32 -27.65 3.07 13.70
N LEU A 33 -28.11 1.83 13.57
CA LEU A 33 -27.24 0.65 13.54
C LEU A 33 -26.32 0.66 12.31
N TYR A 34 -26.86 0.93 11.13
CA TYR A 34 -26.06 1.08 9.91
C TYR A 34 -25.09 2.26 9.99
N GLY A 35 -25.53 3.38 10.59
CA GLY A 35 -24.67 4.52 10.86
C GLY A 35 -23.48 4.15 11.76
N GLY A 36 -23.73 3.38 12.84
CA GLY A 36 -22.68 2.88 13.72
C GLY A 36 -21.66 2.00 13.01
N LEU A 37 -22.15 1.10 12.15
CA LEU A 37 -21.28 0.25 11.32
C LEU A 37 -20.44 1.09 10.34
N ASN A 38 -21.08 2.03 9.64
CA ASN A 38 -20.41 2.92 8.69
C ASN A 38 -19.39 3.84 9.40
N LEU A 39 -19.66 4.26 10.63
CA LEU A 39 -18.73 5.03 11.44
C LEU A 39 -17.46 4.22 11.76
N ALA A 40 -17.63 2.95 12.13
CA ALA A 40 -16.49 2.05 12.35
C ALA A 40 -15.68 1.81 11.07
N LEU A 41 -16.35 1.60 9.94
CA LEU A 41 -15.69 1.42 8.65
C LEU A 41 -14.95 2.68 8.20
N GLY A 42 -15.55 3.86 8.32
CA GLY A 42 -14.92 5.15 7.99
C GLY A 42 -13.69 5.45 8.85
N THR A 43 -13.73 5.10 10.15
CA THR A 43 -12.55 5.23 11.04
C THR A 43 -11.44 4.26 10.65
N LEU A 44 -11.76 3.04 10.26
CA LEU A 44 -10.79 2.07 9.77
C LEU A 44 -10.16 2.54 8.45
N GLU A 45 -10.95 3.09 7.55
CA GLU A 45 -10.50 3.68 6.29
C GLU A 45 -9.57 4.88 6.53
N LEU A 46 -9.91 5.77 7.45
CA LEU A 46 -9.08 6.93 7.84
C LEU A 46 -7.72 6.46 8.42
N THR A 47 -7.72 5.38 9.22
CA THR A 47 -6.49 4.77 9.73
C THR A 47 -5.62 4.22 8.58
N GLY A 48 -6.25 3.61 7.57
CA GLY A 48 -5.57 3.17 6.35
C GLY A 48 -5.01 4.34 5.54
N ALA A 49 -5.76 5.45 5.43
CA ALA A 49 -5.30 6.67 4.76
C ALA A 49 -4.07 7.27 5.44
N THR A 50 -4.03 7.34 6.78
CA THR A 50 -2.86 7.80 7.53
C THR A 50 -1.62 6.95 7.24
N ALA A 51 -1.77 5.64 7.11
CA ALA A 51 -0.67 4.75 6.72
C ALA A 51 -0.14 5.07 5.30
N LEU A 52 -1.00 5.53 4.39
CA LEU A 52 -0.58 5.99 3.06
C LEU A 52 0.20 7.31 3.13
N CYS A 53 -0.14 8.22 4.05
CA CYS A 53 0.57 9.49 4.24
C CYS A 53 2.03 9.33 4.66
N ILE A 54 2.29 8.38 5.56
CA ILE A 54 3.62 8.12 6.12
C ILE A 54 4.45 7.15 5.28
N ALA A 55 3.85 6.54 4.27
CA ALA A 55 4.56 5.58 3.44
C ALA A 55 5.55 6.30 2.51
N PRO A 56 6.85 5.93 2.53
CA PRO A 56 7.83 6.48 1.61
C PRO A 56 7.43 6.20 0.17
N ASP A 57 7.21 7.23 -0.62
CA ASP A 57 6.85 7.10 -2.04
C ASP A 57 7.44 8.23 -2.87
N PRO A 58 8.46 7.96 -3.67
CA PRO A 58 9.07 8.96 -4.53
C PRO A 58 8.17 9.41 -5.69
N SER A 59 7.05 8.71 -5.97
CA SER A 59 6.11 9.08 -7.02
C SER A 59 5.07 10.11 -6.58
N GLY A 60 4.90 10.34 -5.27
CA GLY A 60 3.85 11.19 -4.71
C GLY A 60 2.44 10.61 -4.77
N LEU A 61 2.25 9.44 -5.39
CA LEU A 61 0.93 8.81 -5.54
C LEU A 61 0.34 8.37 -4.19
N THR A 62 1.19 7.98 -3.23
CA THR A 62 0.70 7.62 -1.89
C THR A 62 0.21 8.84 -1.11
N ILE A 63 0.85 10.01 -1.30
CA ILE A 63 0.38 11.27 -0.72
C ILE A 63 -0.95 11.68 -1.35
N ALA A 64 -1.07 11.60 -2.69
CA ALA A 64 -2.34 11.87 -3.37
C ALA A 64 -3.44 10.89 -2.92
N ALA A 65 -3.14 9.60 -2.82
CA ALA A 65 -4.06 8.59 -2.30
C ALA A 65 -4.45 8.86 -0.84
N CYS A 66 -3.51 9.25 0.01
CA CYS A 66 -3.77 9.66 1.40
C CYS A 66 -4.77 10.82 1.46
N VAL A 67 -4.57 11.88 0.67
CA VAL A 67 -5.46 13.03 0.67
C VAL A 67 -6.86 12.64 0.21
N VAL A 68 -6.98 11.92 -0.91
CA VAL A 68 -8.29 11.55 -1.46
C VAL A 68 -9.02 10.56 -0.55
N VAL A 69 -8.36 9.49 -0.10
CA VAL A 69 -8.97 8.52 0.81
C VAL A 69 -9.25 9.15 2.16
N GLY A 70 -8.37 10.00 2.68
CA GLY A 70 -8.58 10.71 3.95
C GLY A 70 -9.77 11.66 3.91
N VAL A 71 -9.94 12.45 2.85
CA VAL A 71 -11.10 13.34 2.67
C VAL A 71 -12.38 12.52 2.54
N HIS A 72 -12.37 11.42 1.76
CA HIS A 72 -13.51 10.53 1.63
C HIS A 72 -13.86 9.86 2.97
N SER A 73 -12.88 9.40 3.74
CA SER A 73 -13.10 8.82 5.07
C SER A 73 -13.73 9.81 6.05
N LEU A 74 -13.31 11.08 6.03
CA LEU A 74 -13.92 12.13 6.85
C LEU A 74 -15.37 12.41 6.44
N ASP A 75 -15.66 12.43 5.13
CA ASP A 75 -17.01 12.55 4.60
C ASP A 75 -17.91 11.38 5.05
N SER A 76 -17.38 10.15 4.96
CA SER A 76 -18.04 8.93 5.41
C SER A 76 -18.31 8.94 6.92
N ILE A 77 -17.35 9.36 7.73
CA ILE A 77 -17.50 9.51 9.19
C ILE A 77 -18.55 10.56 9.52
N HIS A 78 -18.56 11.71 8.84
CA HIS A 78 -19.53 12.77 9.04
C HIS A 78 -20.94 12.29 8.69
N ALA A 79 -21.13 11.67 7.53
CA ALA A 79 -22.42 11.11 7.12
C ALA A 79 -22.92 10.04 8.11
N ALA A 80 -22.05 9.14 8.54
CA ALA A 80 -22.33 8.09 9.50
C ALA A 80 -22.70 8.64 10.89
N ALA A 81 -21.96 9.64 11.38
CA ALA A 81 -22.27 10.32 12.65
C ALA A 81 -23.66 10.97 12.60
N ASN A 82 -23.99 11.68 11.53
CA ASN A 82 -25.32 12.27 11.35
C ASN A 82 -26.41 11.20 11.30
N GLN A 83 -26.15 10.07 10.64
CA GLN A 83 -27.09 8.94 10.58
C GLN A 83 -27.34 8.34 11.97
N VAL A 84 -26.31 8.19 12.80
CA VAL A 84 -26.42 7.73 14.20
C VAL A 84 -27.23 8.74 15.04
N LEU A 85 -26.90 10.01 14.93
CA LEU A 85 -27.51 11.06 15.76
C LEU A 85 -28.99 11.28 15.41
N THR A 86 -29.29 11.38 14.12
CA THR A 86 -30.64 11.73 13.63
C THR A 86 -31.55 10.52 13.40
N GLY A 87 -30.96 9.31 13.21
CA GLY A 87 -31.71 8.12 12.78
C GLY A 87 -32.21 8.19 11.32
N ARG A 88 -31.69 9.15 10.54
CA ARG A 88 -32.03 9.35 9.12
C ARG A 88 -30.96 8.75 8.24
N ASN A 89 -31.33 8.26 7.07
CA ASN A 89 -30.37 7.76 6.08
C ASN A 89 -29.59 8.94 5.49
N THR A 90 -28.39 9.16 6.01
CA THR A 90 -27.48 10.21 5.54
C THR A 90 -26.47 9.63 4.57
N ARG A 91 -26.28 10.28 3.43
CA ARG A 91 -25.35 9.89 2.39
C ARG A 91 -24.15 10.82 2.38
N THR A 92 -22.99 10.29 1.96
CA THR A 92 -21.75 11.06 1.80
C THR A 92 -21.93 12.18 0.77
N ALA A 93 -21.16 13.25 0.87
CA ALA A 93 -21.12 14.30 -0.14
C ALA A 93 -20.66 13.75 -1.50
N THR A 94 -19.74 12.78 -1.49
CA THR A 94 -19.28 12.05 -2.69
C THR A 94 -20.44 11.38 -3.42
N PHE A 95 -21.28 10.65 -2.68
CA PHE A 95 -22.49 10.03 -3.23
C PHE A 95 -23.46 11.08 -3.80
N GLN A 96 -23.72 12.14 -3.04
CA GLN A 96 -24.66 13.20 -3.44
C GLN A 96 -24.20 13.92 -4.71
N LEU A 97 -22.91 14.26 -4.79
CA LEU A 97 -22.32 14.92 -5.94
C LEU A 97 -22.39 14.04 -7.20
N ALA A 98 -22.02 12.77 -7.07
CA ALA A 98 -22.07 11.81 -8.19
C ALA A 98 -23.52 11.60 -8.67
N THR A 99 -24.47 11.45 -7.74
CA THR A 99 -25.90 11.32 -8.06
C THR A 99 -26.45 12.57 -8.76
N ALA A 100 -26.15 13.75 -8.25
CA ALA A 100 -26.57 15.02 -8.85
C ALA A 100 -25.99 15.22 -10.26
N THR A 101 -24.72 14.87 -10.44
CA THR A 101 -24.05 14.93 -11.75
C THR A 101 -24.69 13.97 -12.73
N ALA A 102 -24.95 12.72 -12.33
CA ALA A 102 -25.62 11.73 -13.18
C ALA A 102 -27.02 12.20 -13.62
N LYS A 103 -27.80 12.79 -12.71
CA LYS A 103 -29.11 13.39 -13.04
C LYS A 103 -28.99 14.52 -14.05
N LYS A 104 -28.02 15.41 -13.89
CA LYS A 104 -27.76 16.50 -14.86
C LYS A 104 -27.37 15.98 -16.25
N LEU A 105 -26.75 14.79 -16.30
CA LEU A 105 -26.41 14.11 -17.56
C LEU A 105 -27.55 13.27 -18.13
N GLY A 106 -28.75 13.30 -17.52
CA GLY A 106 -29.96 12.66 -18.02
C GLY A 106 -30.25 11.28 -17.45
N ALA A 107 -29.54 10.83 -16.43
CA ALA A 107 -29.87 9.57 -15.76
C ALA A 107 -31.18 9.68 -14.96
N ASP A 108 -32.02 8.66 -15.00
CA ASP A 108 -33.19 8.54 -14.13
C ASP A 108 -32.77 8.40 -12.64
N ASN A 109 -33.71 8.58 -11.73
CA ASN A 109 -33.44 8.58 -10.29
C ASN A 109 -32.73 7.31 -9.82
N LYS A 110 -33.15 6.12 -10.30
CA LYS A 110 -32.60 4.84 -9.87
C LYS A 110 -31.17 4.66 -10.39
N SER A 111 -30.96 4.96 -11.66
CA SER A 111 -29.62 4.91 -12.28
C SER A 111 -28.67 5.90 -11.65
N ALA A 112 -29.12 7.14 -11.38
CA ALA A 112 -28.32 8.16 -10.72
C ALA A 112 -27.90 7.73 -9.30
N MET A 113 -28.79 7.14 -8.52
CA MET A 113 -28.46 6.61 -7.19
C MET A 113 -27.46 5.46 -7.26
N ASN A 114 -27.61 4.55 -8.23
CA ASN A 114 -26.66 3.46 -8.43
C ASN A 114 -25.28 4.00 -8.83
N ILE A 115 -25.22 5.02 -9.68
CA ILE A 115 -23.97 5.70 -10.04
C ILE A 115 -23.35 6.35 -8.79
N GLY A 116 -24.13 7.04 -7.98
CA GLY A 116 -23.68 7.61 -6.70
C GLY A 116 -23.04 6.56 -5.80
N LEU A 117 -23.72 5.43 -5.61
CA LEU A 117 -23.21 4.31 -4.79
C LEU A 117 -21.92 3.70 -5.37
N MET A 118 -21.88 3.50 -6.68
CA MET A 118 -20.70 2.96 -7.34
C MET A 118 -19.48 3.89 -7.19
N VAL A 119 -19.67 5.19 -7.33
CA VAL A 119 -18.59 6.18 -7.14
C VAL A 119 -18.13 6.19 -5.69
N ASP A 120 -19.05 6.20 -4.74
CA ASP A 120 -18.78 6.23 -3.30
C ASP A 120 -17.90 5.04 -2.85
N ILE A 121 -18.17 3.85 -3.39
CA ILE A 121 -17.39 2.63 -3.11
C ILE A 121 -16.09 2.59 -3.92
N SER A 122 -16.11 3.08 -5.17
CA SER A 122 -14.99 2.90 -6.10
C SER A 122 -13.83 3.85 -5.82
N VAL A 123 -14.10 5.06 -5.36
CA VAL A 123 -13.07 6.09 -5.17
C VAL A 123 -11.98 5.63 -4.20
N PRO A 124 -12.28 5.25 -2.93
CA PRO A 124 -11.25 4.81 -2.00
C PRO A 124 -10.55 3.53 -2.49
N THR A 125 -11.33 2.61 -3.09
CA THR A 125 -10.80 1.34 -3.58
C THR A 125 -9.81 1.54 -4.74
N ALA A 126 -10.16 2.39 -5.71
CA ALA A 126 -9.30 2.70 -6.85
C ALA A 126 -7.99 3.35 -6.41
N PHE A 127 -8.03 4.29 -5.45
CA PHE A 127 -6.82 4.92 -4.92
C PHE A 127 -5.95 3.96 -4.10
N ALA A 128 -6.55 3.08 -3.30
CA ALA A 128 -5.83 2.04 -2.57
C ALA A 128 -5.12 1.07 -3.53
N PHE A 129 -5.80 0.65 -4.61
CA PHE A 129 -5.19 -0.16 -5.67
C PHE A 129 -4.09 0.58 -6.42
N ALA A 130 -4.28 1.85 -6.77
CA ALA A 130 -3.28 2.66 -7.46
C ALA A 130 -2.01 2.83 -6.60
N ALA A 131 -2.15 3.13 -5.31
CA ALA A 131 -1.02 3.23 -4.38
C ALA A 131 -0.29 1.89 -4.21
N GLY A 132 -1.02 0.79 -4.07
CA GLY A 132 -0.45 -0.55 -4.03
C GLY A 132 0.28 -0.92 -5.32
N ALA A 133 -0.31 -0.62 -6.48
CA ALA A 133 0.28 -0.85 -7.79
C ALA A 133 1.56 -0.03 -7.99
N ALA A 134 1.59 1.25 -7.56
CA ALA A 134 2.76 2.10 -7.66
C ALA A 134 3.94 1.54 -6.84
N ARG A 135 3.70 1.07 -5.62
CA ARG A 135 4.74 0.46 -4.78
C ARG A 135 5.30 -0.82 -5.38
N VAL A 136 4.43 -1.66 -5.94
CA VAL A 136 4.84 -2.88 -6.65
C VAL A 136 5.57 -2.52 -7.94
N ALA A 137 5.09 -1.50 -8.66
CA ALA A 137 5.69 -1.01 -9.89
C ALA A 137 7.11 -0.48 -9.67
N SER A 138 7.40 0.18 -8.55
CA SER A 138 8.75 0.70 -8.25
C SER A 138 9.81 -0.40 -8.29
N VAL A 139 9.50 -1.57 -7.74
CA VAL A 139 10.38 -2.75 -7.81
C VAL A 139 10.42 -3.33 -9.22
N ARG A 140 9.26 -3.50 -9.86
CA ARG A 140 9.15 -4.13 -11.20
C ARG A 140 9.77 -3.28 -12.31
N PHE A 141 9.69 -1.95 -12.21
CA PHE A 141 10.24 -1.03 -13.22
C PHE A 141 11.65 -0.54 -12.91
N GLY A 142 12.29 -1.10 -11.88
CA GLY A 142 13.69 -0.83 -11.61
C GLY A 142 13.98 0.56 -11.05
N LYS A 143 13.10 1.09 -10.22
CA LYS A 143 13.32 2.29 -9.40
C LYS A 143 13.52 1.91 -7.93
N LEU A 144 14.42 0.95 -7.70
CA LEU A 144 14.67 0.42 -6.36
C LEU A 144 15.50 1.42 -5.55
N LYS A 145 15.11 1.61 -4.30
CA LYS A 145 15.90 2.23 -3.24
C LYS A 145 16.24 1.17 -2.20
N LEU A 146 17.52 0.80 -2.07
CA LEU A 146 17.95 -0.29 -1.20
C LEU A 146 17.60 -0.04 0.26
N ALA A 147 17.74 1.19 0.73
CA ALA A 147 17.42 1.56 2.11
C ALA A 147 15.97 1.22 2.52
N GLU A 148 15.02 1.24 1.58
CA GLU A 148 13.63 0.88 1.84
C GLU A 148 13.39 -0.62 2.03
N HIS A 149 14.38 -1.45 1.69
CA HIS A 149 14.34 -2.91 1.76
C HIS A 149 15.23 -3.49 2.86
N GLU A 150 16.16 -2.68 3.43
CA GLU A 150 17.06 -3.14 4.48
C GLU A 150 16.34 -3.35 5.82
N ALA A 151 16.83 -4.34 6.57
CA ALA A 151 16.34 -4.60 7.92
C ALA A 151 16.70 -3.46 8.87
N VAL A 152 15.73 -3.01 9.65
CA VAL A 152 15.96 -2.04 10.72
C VAL A 152 16.30 -2.81 12.00
N LYS A 153 17.23 -2.27 12.81
CA LYS A 153 17.65 -2.88 14.07
C LYS A 153 16.42 -3.14 14.97
N GLY A 154 16.26 -4.38 15.41
CA GLY A 154 15.12 -4.80 16.26
C GLY A 154 13.92 -5.38 15.50
N ILE A 155 13.90 -5.32 14.16
CA ILE A 155 12.83 -5.90 13.35
C ILE A 155 13.34 -7.19 12.68
N LYS A 156 12.60 -8.31 12.84
CA LYS A 156 12.97 -9.61 12.24
C LYS A 156 12.77 -9.68 10.70
N ALA A 157 12.17 -8.67 10.10
CA ALA A 157 11.93 -8.59 8.66
C ALA A 157 12.87 -7.57 8.02
N GLY A 158 13.08 -7.70 6.71
CA GLY A 158 13.93 -6.81 5.92
C GLY A 158 15.11 -7.55 5.29
N GLY A 159 15.74 -6.89 4.33
CA GLY A 159 16.89 -7.37 3.60
C GLY A 159 18.23 -7.06 4.29
N HIS A 160 19.31 -7.46 3.63
CA HIS A 160 20.66 -7.20 4.12
C HIS A 160 21.66 -6.95 2.99
N THR A 161 21.19 -6.37 1.89
CA THR A 161 22.02 -6.09 0.71
C THR A 161 23.08 -5.05 1.03
N ILE A 162 22.69 -3.93 1.61
CA ILE A 162 23.62 -2.85 1.95
C ILE A 162 24.64 -3.37 2.97
N ALA A 163 24.16 -3.97 4.05
CA ALA A 163 25.02 -4.41 5.15
C ALA A 163 26.04 -5.46 4.76
N LYS A 164 25.75 -6.31 3.75
CA LYS A 164 26.59 -7.46 3.42
C LYS A 164 27.25 -7.39 2.05
N HIS A 165 26.76 -6.54 1.15
CA HIS A 165 27.16 -6.61 -0.26
C HIS A 165 27.38 -5.25 -0.94
N VAL A 166 27.41 -4.14 -0.19
CA VAL A 166 27.69 -2.81 -0.74
C VAL A 166 28.85 -2.18 0.00
N ASN A 167 29.87 -1.76 -0.76
CA ASN A 167 31.06 -1.10 -0.24
C ASN A 167 31.78 -1.91 0.86
N ILE A 168 31.83 -3.24 0.72
CA ILE A 168 32.55 -4.13 1.63
C ILE A 168 34.01 -4.21 1.17
N SER A 169 34.95 -3.94 2.05
CA SER A 169 36.36 -3.96 1.71
C SER A 169 36.87 -5.36 1.27
N GLU A 170 37.92 -5.40 0.49
CA GLU A 170 38.53 -6.67 0.09
C GLU A 170 38.98 -7.50 1.30
N ALA A 171 39.55 -6.85 2.30
CA ALA A 171 39.95 -7.50 3.55
C ALA A 171 38.77 -8.15 4.28
N ASP A 172 37.59 -7.45 4.33
CA ASP A 172 36.41 -7.99 4.97
C ASP A 172 35.81 -9.16 4.18
N LEU A 173 35.87 -9.11 2.84
CA LEU A 173 35.41 -10.21 1.99
C LEU A 173 36.28 -11.45 2.22
N LEU A 174 37.58 -11.30 2.24
CA LEU A 174 38.54 -12.38 2.53
C LEU A 174 38.35 -12.92 3.96
N ALA A 175 38.22 -12.04 4.94
CA ALA A 175 37.96 -12.43 6.32
C ALA A 175 36.61 -13.18 6.46
N ARG A 176 35.57 -12.82 5.66
CA ARG A 176 34.32 -13.55 5.60
C ARG A 176 34.51 -14.96 5.07
N LEU A 177 35.28 -15.13 3.99
CA LEU A 177 35.57 -16.43 3.43
C LEU A 177 36.35 -17.30 4.43
N ALA A 178 37.36 -16.75 5.10
CA ALA A 178 38.13 -17.47 6.12
C ALA A 178 37.23 -17.95 7.29
N ARG A 179 36.27 -17.12 7.74
CA ARG A 179 35.33 -17.49 8.83
C ARG A 179 34.23 -18.47 8.38
N SER A 180 33.98 -18.58 7.08
CA SER A 180 32.89 -19.39 6.55
C SER A 180 33.36 -20.32 5.43
N PRO A 181 34.05 -21.43 5.75
CA PRO A 181 34.64 -22.34 4.74
C PRO A 181 33.66 -22.93 3.73
N LYS A 182 32.35 -22.96 4.09
CA LYS A 182 31.29 -23.44 3.20
C LYS A 182 30.80 -22.38 2.20
N THR A 183 31.22 -21.12 2.36
CA THR A 183 30.85 -20.03 1.46
C THR A 183 31.78 -20.05 0.24
N PRO A 184 31.27 -20.35 -0.97
CA PRO A 184 32.13 -20.50 -2.14
C PRO A 184 32.65 -19.17 -2.68
N LEU A 185 31.95 -18.07 -2.37
CA LEU A 185 32.17 -16.76 -2.94
C LEU A 185 31.73 -15.65 -1.97
N ALA A 186 32.58 -14.60 -1.87
CA ALA A 186 32.18 -13.33 -1.24
C ALA A 186 32.37 -12.19 -2.24
N SER A 187 31.37 -11.31 -2.36
CA SER A 187 31.35 -10.24 -3.36
C SER A 187 30.71 -8.97 -2.83
N SER A 188 31.06 -7.85 -3.47
CA SER A 188 30.53 -6.53 -3.13
C SER A 188 30.29 -5.68 -4.38
N PHE A 189 29.21 -4.92 -4.38
CA PHE A 189 29.06 -3.75 -5.23
C PHE A 189 30.01 -2.65 -4.75
N VAL A 190 30.46 -1.78 -5.66
CA VAL A 190 31.42 -0.72 -5.34
C VAL A 190 30.79 0.34 -4.43
N ASN A 191 29.54 0.75 -4.74
CA ASN A 191 28.78 1.72 -3.95
C ASN A 191 27.26 1.48 -4.09
N ILE A 192 26.48 2.23 -3.32
CA ILE A 192 25.03 2.07 -3.27
C ILE A 192 24.34 2.47 -4.59
N GLU A 193 24.81 3.52 -5.25
CA GLU A 193 24.20 3.99 -6.51
C GLU A 193 24.40 2.94 -7.62
N GLN A 194 25.58 2.34 -7.71
CA GLN A 194 25.83 1.25 -8.65
C GLN A 194 24.99 0.02 -8.31
N ALA A 195 24.89 -0.36 -7.04
CA ALA A 195 24.04 -1.46 -6.60
C ALA A 195 22.59 -1.24 -7.01
N GLU A 196 22.02 -0.08 -6.66
CA GLU A 196 20.63 0.29 -7.02
C GLU A 196 20.42 0.25 -8.54
N ARG A 197 21.36 0.78 -9.33
CA ARG A 197 21.28 0.79 -10.79
C ARG A 197 21.26 -0.63 -11.38
N PHE A 198 22.19 -1.48 -10.99
CA PHE A 198 22.30 -2.83 -11.54
C PHE A 198 21.17 -3.76 -11.05
N ILE A 199 20.80 -3.67 -9.78
CA ILE A 199 19.65 -4.42 -9.24
C ILE A 199 18.38 -3.98 -9.94
N SER A 200 18.17 -2.67 -10.12
CA SER A 200 17.03 -2.13 -10.85
C SER A 200 16.94 -2.64 -12.29
N ALA A 201 18.06 -2.69 -12.99
CA ALA A 201 18.13 -3.26 -14.35
C ALA A 201 17.74 -4.74 -14.35
N GLY A 202 18.27 -5.52 -13.40
CA GLY A 202 17.94 -6.93 -13.25
C GLY A 202 16.46 -7.18 -12.92
N LEU A 203 15.87 -6.37 -12.04
CA LEU A 203 14.44 -6.43 -11.73
C LEU A 203 13.58 -6.11 -12.96
N LYS A 204 13.94 -5.06 -13.70
CA LYS A 204 13.25 -4.67 -14.93
C LYS A 204 13.31 -5.78 -15.99
N ALA A 205 14.47 -6.40 -16.18
CA ALA A 205 14.64 -7.50 -17.11
C ALA A 205 13.81 -8.75 -16.74
N ASN A 206 13.63 -8.99 -15.45
CA ASN A 206 12.88 -10.14 -14.93
C ASN A 206 11.43 -9.82 -14.52
N ARG A 207 10.87 -8.66 -14.94
CA ARG A 207 9.55 -8.19 -14.49
C ARG A 207 8.43 -9.22 -14.63
N TRP A 208 8.40 -9.98 -15.71
CA TRP A 208 7.37 -10.99 -15.94
C TRP A 208 7.46 -12.17 -14.97
N LYS A 209 8.68 -12.61 -14.64
CA LYS A 209 8.91 -13.65 -13.63
C LYS A 209 8.42 -13.19 -12.25
N ILE A 210 8.70 -11.92 -11.90
CA ILE A 210 8.26 -11.32 -10.63
C ILE A 210 6.73 -11.24 -10.58
N ILE A 211 6.07 -10.81 -11.67
CA ILE A 211 4.61 -10.71 -11.75
C ILE A 211 3.97 -12.09 -11.56
N TYR A 212 4.46 -13.10 -12.30
CA TYR A 212 3.95 -14.46 -12.21
C TYR A 212 4.13 -15.04 -10.79
N TRP A 213 5.34 -14.96 -10.24
CA TRP A 213 5.63 -15.44 -8.90
C TRP A 213 4.78 -14.74 -7.82
N ALA A 214 4.60 -13.42 -7.91
CA ALA A 214 3.79 -12.68 -6.97
C ALA A 214 2.30 -13.09 -7.02
N ALA A 215 1.79 -13.44 -8.21
CA ALA A 215 0.42 -13.89 -8.42
C ALA A 215 0.21 -15.36 -8.02
N ALA A 216 1.14 -16.24 -8.34
CA ALA A 216 1.00 -17.70 -8.16
C ALA A 216 1.02 -18.14 -6.69
N LYS A 217 1.59 -17.34 -5.79
CA LYS A 217 1.72 -17.62 -4.34
C LYS A 217 2.34 -18.99 -3.99
N SER A 218 3.05 -19.63 -4.92
CA SER A 218 3.63 -20.96 -4.75
C SER A 218 4.83 -20.98 -3.80
N GLU A 219 5.77 -20.05 -3.98
CA GLU A 219 7.01 -20.00 -3.20
C GLU A 219 7.16 -18.66 -2.49
N SER A 220 7.75 -18.67 -1.29
CA SER A 220 8.00 -17.45 -0.52
C SER A 220 9.20 -16.65 -1.02
N ILE A 221 10.14 -17.32 -1.70
CA ILE A 221 11.39 -16.73 -2.20
C ILE A 221 11.44 -16.87 -3.72
N LEU A 222 11.90 -15.81 -4.39
CA LEU A 222 12.20 -15.81 -5.82
C LEU A 222 13.66 -15.41 -6.02
N GLU A 223 14.44 -16.31 -6.62
CA GLU A 223 15.80 -16.04 -7.05
C GLU A 223 15.84 -15.68 -8.54
N LEU A 224 16.56 -14.59 -8.83
CA LEU A 224 16.71 -14.05 -10.18
C LEU A 224 18.19 -13.85 -10.45
N SER A 225 18.59 -13.99 -11.72
CA SER A 225 19.91 -13.63 -12.20
C SER A 225 19.77 -12.67 -13.37
N TRP A 226 20.73 -11.75 -13.49
CA TRP A 226 20.81 -10.83 -14.60
C TRP A 226 22.29 -10.58 -14.97
N GLN A 227 22.58 -10.61 -16.27
CA GLN A 227 23.91 -10.38 -16.83
C GLN A 227 24.06 -8.93 -17.29
N SER A 228 25.16 -8.30 -16.93
CA SER A 228 25.58 -6.98 -17.37
C SER A 228 26.67 -7.08 -18.42
N ARG A 229 26.76 -6.07 -19.28
CA ARG A 229 27.90 -5.90 -20.20
C ARG A 229 29.08 -5.19 -19.56
N THR A 230 28.88 -4.62 -18.37
CA THR A 230 29.91 -3.89 -17.62
C THR A 230 30.10 -4.52 -16.25
N VAL A 231 31.23 -4.27 -15.65
CA VAL A 231 31.53 -4.72 -14.29
C VAL A 231 30.51 -4.19 -13.30
N VAL A 232 29.87 -5.08 -12.56
CA VAL A 232 28.84 -4.76 -11.55
C VAL A 232 29.40 -4.72 -10.14
N GLY A 233 30.55 -5.32 -9.92
CA GLY A 233 31.21 -5.39 -8.63
C GLY A 233 32.42 -6.32 -8.68
N TYR A 234 32.90 -6.70 -7.53
CA TYR A 234 34.09 -7.56 -7.38
C TYR A 234 33.90 -8.58 -6.27
N GLY A 235 34.81 -9.55 -6.21
CA GLY A 235 34.79 -10.53 -5.13
C GLY A 235 35.92 -11.51 -5.20
N PHE A 236 35.86 -12.50 -4.30
CA PHE A 236 36.89 -13.53 -4.12
C PHE A 236 36.25 -14.91 -4.02
N ARG A 237 36.91 -15.92 -4.53
CA ARG A 237 36.50 -17.31 -4.33
C ARG A 237 37.17 -17.87 -3.07
N GLN A 238 36.52 -18.85 -2.47
CA GLN A 238 37.08 -19.60 -1.35
C GLN A 238 38.49 -20.15 -1.72
N GLY A 239 39.44 -19.94 -0.84
CA GLY A 239 40.83 -20.39 -1.03
C GLY A 239 41.66 -19.57 -2.00
N SER A 240 41.18 -18.42 -2.49
CA SER A 240 41.90 -17.54 -3.39
C SER A 240 41.90 -16.11 -2.90
N THR A 241 43.02 -15.43 -3.05
CA THR A 241 43.18 -13.99 -2.82
C THR A 241 43.12 -13.17 -4.11
N THR A 242 42.89 -13.84 -5.25
CA THR A 242 42.79 -13.17 -6.54
C THR A 242 41.40 -12.46 -6.63
N ARG A 243 41.45 -11.16 -6.83
CA ARG A 243 40.24 -10.37 -7.08
C ARG A 243 39.64 -10.71 -8.45
N LEU A 244 38.36 -10.99 -8.46
CA LEU A 244 37.57 -11.25 -9.66
C LEU A 244 36.60 -10.12 -9.91
N GLU A 245 36.40 -9.77 -11.17
CA GLU A 245 35.35 -8.85 -11.59
C GLU A 245 34.06 -9.62 -11.86
N ALA A 246 32.95 -9.11 -11.33
CA ALA A 246 31.63 -9.70 -11.51
C ALA A 246 30.87 -8.98 -12.62
N TYR A 247 30.19 -9.75 -13.47
CA TYR A 247 29.40 -9.25 -14.57
C TYR A 247 27.90 -9.65 -14.45
N ALA A 248 27.54 -10.35 -13.40
CA ALA A 248 26.16 -10.73 -13.13
C ALA A 248 25.71 -10.24 -11.76
N VAL A 249 24.41 -10.12 -11.60
CA VAL A 249 23.76 -9.80 -10.33
C VAL A 249 22.80 -10.92 -9.97
N ARG A 250 22.94 -11.45 -8.76
CA ARG A 250 21.96 -12.32 -8.15
C ARG A 250 20.99 -11.45 -7.32
N ILE A 251 19.70 -11.69 -7.45
CA ILE A 251 18.65 -10.94 -6.79
C ILE A 251 17.72 -11.93 -6.11
N VAL A 252 17.46 -11.76 -4.83
CA VAL A 252 16.58 -12.63 -4.05
C VAL A 252 15.44 -11.78 -3.48
N LEU A 253 14.22 -12.05 -3.89
CA LEU A 253 13.01 -11.44 -3.38
C LEU A 253 12.32 -12.36 -2.37
N HIS A 254 11.77 -11.79 -1.31
CA HIS A 254 10.99 -12.50 -0.30
C HIS A 254 9.56 -11.99 -0.30
N ARG A 255 8.58 -12.90 -0.47
CA ARG A 255 7.15 -12.60 -0.42
C ARG A 255 6.67 -12.53 1.03
N LYS A 256 6.96 -11.43 1.65
CA LYS A 256 6.51 -11.06 2.98
C LYS A 256 6.26 -9.55 2.99
N VAL A 257 5.19 -9.13 3.65
CA VAL A 257 4.89 -7.69 3.76
C VAL A 257 6.00 -7.02 4.57
N PHE A 258 6.59 -6.00 3.98
CA PHE A 258 7.62 -5.17 4.62
C PHE A 258 7.56 -3.76 4.04
N ASN A 259 7.54 -2.74 4.90
CA ASN A 259 7.44 -1.33 4.52
C ASN A 259 6.27 -1.07 3.53
N GLY A 260 5.10 -1.69 3.78
CA GLY A 260 3.92 -1.56 2.94
C GLY A 260 4.02 -2.19 1.55
N LYS A 261 5.09 -2.96 1.27
CA LYS A 261 5.28 -3.71 0.02
C LYS A 261 4.90 -5.18 0.23
N PRO A 262 4.21 -5.85 -0.72
CA PRO A 262 3.81 -7.25 -0.59
C PRO A 262 5.01 -8.22 -0.66
N TYR A 263 6.14 -7.76 -1.15
CA TYR A 263 7.43 -8.45 -1.16
C TYR A 263 8.56 -7.42 -1.13
N TYR A 264 9.73 -7.84 -0.70
CA TYR A 264 10.91 -6.98 -0.60
C TYR A 264 12.16 -7.70 -1.11
N LEU A 265 13.22 -6.93 -1.36
CA LEU A 265 14.54 -7.46 -1.69
C LEU A 265 15.18 -7.99 -0.41
N LEU A 266 15.31 -9.33 -0.32
CA LEU A 266 15.96 -9.98 0.81
C LEU A 266 17.48 -9.79 0.76
N THR A 267 18.06 -10.02 -0.40
CA THR A 267 19.49 -9.80 -0.66
C THR A 267 19.77 -9.69 -2.15
N SER A 268 20.85 -9.01 -2.50
CA SER A 268 21.40 -9.01 -3.84
C SER A 268 22.90 -8.84 -3.77
N TYR A 269 23.61 -9.47 -4.68
CA TYR A 269 25.08 -9.46 -4.72
C TYR A 269 25.62 -9.69 -6.13
N PRO A 270 26.82 -9.15 -6.43
CA PRO A 270 27.55 -9.49 -7.66
C PRO A 270 27.84 -10.99 -7.74
N SER A 271 27.69 -11.58 -8.92
CA SER A 271 27.99 -13.00 -9.18
C SER A 271 28.83 -13.17 -10.44
N PHE A 272 29.46 -14.34 -10.58
CA PHE A 272 30.45 -14.64 -11.62
C PHE A 272 29.96 -15.76 -12.53
#